data_4bbface42405de147fc83f906325dfa0
#
_entry.id   4bbface42405de147fc83f906325dfa0
#
_cell.length_a   1.000
_cell.length_b   1.000
_cell.length_c   1.000
_cell.angle_alpha   90.00
_cell.angle_beta   90.00
_cell.angle_gamma   90.00
#
_symmetry.space_group_name_H-M   'P 1'
#
loop_
_entity.id
_entity.type
_entity.pdbx_description
1 polymer ?
#
loop_
_entity_poly.entity_id
_entity_poly.type
_entity_poly.pdbx_seq_one_letter_code
_entity_poly.pdbx_strand_id
1 'polypeptide(L)'
;FFNKNKFSGFIDFYFSSNDFLMYEIAICINALCFDKKKNSFVMNNKKIKYLIDGYETVRTISKKEKDSLNILCRGAALRYLLTRIYDYFNTPKTALIQIKEPNEYFQKLIIHNNLNDYKDYYK
;
A
#
# COMPACT_ATOMS: atom_id res chain seq x y z
N PHE A 1 12.37 -2.11 -10.16
CA PHE A 1 13.47 -1.33 -10.74
C PHE A 1 13.09 -0.78 -12.09
N PHE A 2 13.64 0.41 -12.40
CA PHE A 2 13.47 1.06 -13.70
C PHE A 2 14.85 1.41 -14.27
N ASN A 3 15.03 1.23 -15.57
CA ASN A 3 16.19 1.69 -16.31
C ASN A 3 15.70 2.60 -17.43
N LYS A 4 16.09 3.89 -17.40
CA LYS A 4 15.66 4.91 -18.36
C LYS A 4 14.13 4.88 -18.61
N ASN A 5 13.32 4.92 -17.55
CA ASN A 5 11.85 4.86 -17.58
C ASN A 5 11.25 3.54 -18.10
N LYS A 6 12.05 2.49 -18.29
CA LYS A 6 11.55 1.14 -18.60
C LYS A 6 11.60 0.28 -17.35
N PHE A 7 10.54 -0.46 -17.08
CA PHE A 7 10.53 -1.46 -16.02
C PHE A 7 11.55 -2.55 -16.33
N SER A 8 12.44 -2.85 -15.39
CA SER A 8 13.52 -3.84 -15.55
C SER A 8 13.35 -5.08 -14.68
N GLY A 9 12.57 -5.03 -13.62
CA GLY A 9 12.33 -6.21 -12.79
C GLY A 9 11.97 -5.91 -11.34
N PHE A 10 11.60 -6.97 -10.63
CA PHE A 10 11.38 -7.03 -9.20
C PHE A 10 12.56 -7.67 -8.48
N ILE A 11 12.75 -7.31 -7.23
CA ILE A 11 13.72 -7.94 -6.32
C ILE A 11 13.07 -8.08 -4.93
N ASP A 12 13.79 -8.75 -4.03
CA ASP A 12 13.45 -8.82 -2.61
C ASP A 12 12.19 -9.64 -2.33
N PHE A 13 12.26 -10.93 -2.66
CA PHE A 13 11.16 -11.87 -2.47
C PHE A 13 11.18 -12.60 -1.11
N TYR A 14 11.95 -12.13 -0.11
CA TYR A 14 12.11 -12.81 1.19
C TYR A 14 10.80 -13.03 1.94
N PHE A 15 9.84 -12.13 1.76
CA PHE A 15 8.53 -12.19 2.41
C PHE A 15 7.42 -12.65 1.48
N SER A 16 7.77 -13.28 0.35
CA SER A 16 6.77 -13.87 -0.54
C SER A 16 6.02 -14.99 0.17
N SER A 17 4.71 -14.97 0.09
CA SER A 17 3.83 -15.95 0.73
C SER A 17 2.60 -16.25 -0.12
N ASN A 18 1.94 -17.37 0.16
CA ASN A 18 0.61 -17.63 -0.35
C ASN A 18 -0.41 -16.83 0.47
N ASP A 19 -1.04 -15.86 -0.17
CA ASP A 19 -2.02 -14.98 0.46
C ASP A 19 -3.13 -14.60 -0.53
N PHE A 20 -4.09 -13.80 -0.09
CA PHE A 20 -5.10 -13.24 -0.97
C PHE A 20 -4.46 -12.36 -2.05
N LEU A 21 -4.73 -12.66 -3.32
CA LEU A 21 -4.16 -11.90 -4.44
C LEU A 21 -4.49 -10.40 -4.35
N MET A 22 -5.67 -10.07 -3.84
CA MET A 22 -6.09 -8.68 -3.64
C MET A 22 -5.32 -7.98 -2.50
N TYR A 23 -4.68 -8.73 -1.61
CA TYR A 23 -3.84 -8.16 -0.55
C TYR A 23 -2.58 -7.49 -1.12
N GLU A 24 -1.98 -8.07 -2.16
CA GLU A 24 -0.86 -7.44 -2.87
C GLU A 24 -1.25 -6.09 -3.49
N ILE A 25 -2.42 -6.01 -4.11
CA ILE A 25 -2.96 -4.75 -4.61
C ILE A 25 -3.16 -3.74 -3.47
N ALA A 26 -3.68 -4.19 -2.32
CA ALA A 26 -3.85 -3.34 -1.15
C ALA A 26 -2.51 -2.81 -0.61
N ILE A 27 -1.45 -3.63 -0.61
CA ILE A 27 -0.09 -3.21 -0.26
C ILE A 27 0.42 -2.17 -1.28
N CYS A 28 0.26 -2.41 -2.57
CA CYS A 28 0.65 -1.49 -3.63
C CYS A 28 -0.09 -0.16 -3.54
N ILE A 29 -1.39 -0.16 -3.24
CA ILE A 29 -2.16 1.08 -3.00
C ILE A 29 -1.55 1.87 -1.85
N ASN A 30 -1.29 1.24 -0.72
CA ASN A 30 -0.69 1.88 0.45
C ASN A 30 0.71 2.44 0.17
N ALA A 31 1.52 1.72 -0.60
CA ALA A 31 2.91 2.10 -0.88
C ALA A 31 3.04 3.17 -1.97
N LEU A 32 2.22 3.10 -3.04
CA LEU A 32 2.45 3.82 -4.29
C LEU A 32 1.38 4.85 -4.63
N CYS A 33 0.16 4.68 -4.09
CA CYS A 33 -1.00 5.47 -4.50
C CYS A 33 -1.38 6.58 -3.53
N PHE A 34 -0.43 7.03 -2.72
CA PHE A 34 -0.59 8.22 -1.89
C PHE A 34 0.42 9.29 -2.27
N ASP A 35 -0.04 10.54 -2.33
CA ASP A 35 0.82 11.69 -2.52
C ASP A 35 1.11 12.35 -1.18
N LYS A 36 2.40 12.57 -0.90
CA LYS A 36 2.83 13.32 0.28
C LYS A 36 2.60 14.81 0.04
N LYS A 37 1.82 15.44 0.91
CA LYS A 37 1.72 16.88 1.04
C LYS A 37 2.60 17.35 2.20
N LYS A 38 2.67 18.65 2.46
CA LYS A 38 3.56 19.23 3.49
C LYS A 38 3.48 18.47 4.84
N ASN A 39 2.26 18.23 5.36
CA ASN A 39 2.03 17.57 6.65
C ASN A 39 0.98 16.45 6.59
N SER A 40 0.58 16.00 5.41
CA SER A 40 -0.47 15.01 5.23
C SER A 40 -0.22 14.11 4.04
N PHE A 41 -0.97 13.02 4.00
CA PHE A 41 -1.01 12.11 2.85
C PHE A 41 -2.40 12.17 2.22
N VAL A 42 -2.46 12.16 0.91
CA VAL A 42 -3.71 12.21 0.15
C VAL A 42 -3.74 11.03 -0.80
N MET A 43 -4.82 10.29 -0.78
CA MET A 43 -5.03 9.19 -1.70
C MET A 43 -5.15 9.70 -3.13
N ASN A 44 -4.42 9.08 -4.06
CA ASN A 44 -4.42 9.45 -5.47
C ASN A 44 -5.19 8.41 -6.28
N ASN A 45 -6.47 8.67 -6.51
CA ASN A 45 -7.36 7.78 -7.24
C ASN A 45 -6.89 7.49 -8.67
N LYS A 46 -6.21 8.44 -9.32
CA LYS A 46 -5.65 8.23 -10.66
C LYS A 46 -4.57 7.16 -10.68
N LYS A 47 -3.70 7.15 -9.65
CA LYS A 47 -2.69 6.10 -9.50
C LYS A 47 -3.33 4.75 -9.20
N ILE A 48 -4.36 4.72 -8.35
CA ILE A 48 -5.12 3.50 -8.04
C ILE A 48 -5.77 2.95 -9.30
N LYS A 49 -6.41 3.82 -10.09
CA LYS A 49 -7.01 3.43 -11.35
C LYS A 49 -5.99 2.80 -12.30
N TYR A 50 -4.84 3.42 -12.49
CA TYR A 50 -3.78 2.85 -13.34
C TYR A 50 -3.25 1.51 -12.83
N LEU A 51 -3.10 1.36 -11.51
CA LEU A 51 -2.69 0.09 -10.90
C LEU A 51 -3.71 -1.01 -11.17
N ILE A 52 -4.99 -0.73 -10.95
CA ILE A 52 -6.07 -1.70 -11.15
C ILE A 52 -6.27 -2.01 -12.63
N ASP A 53 -6.31 -1.00 -13.50
CA ASP A 53 -6.43 -1.20 -14.95
C ASP A 53 -5.27 -2.05 -15.48
N GLY A 54 -4.03 -1.75 -15.05
CA GLY A 54 -2.86 -2.55 -15.41
C GLY A 54 -2.95 -3.99 -14.92
N TYR A 55 -3.42 -4.21 -13.69
CA TYR A 55 -3.62 -5.57 -13.16
C TYR A 55 -4.69 -6.33 -13.95
N GLU A 56 -5.82 -5.69 -14.27
CA GLU A 56 -6.92 -6.32 -15.00
C GLU A 56 -6.58 -6.62 -16.47
N THR A 57 -5.48 -6.11 -17.03
CA THR A 57 -4.97 -6.58 -18.34
C THR A 57 -4.48 -8.02 -18.32
N VAL A 58 -4.07 -8.51 -17.14
CA VAL A 58 -3.53 -9.86 -16.95
C VAL A 58 -4.53 -10.79 -16.28
N ARG A 59 -5.31 -10.27 -15.32
CA ARG A 59 -6.24 -11.06 -14.53
C ARG A 59 -7.44 -10.22 -14.08
N THR A 60 -8.64 -10.70 -14.40
CA THR A 60 -9.89 -10.07 -13.95
C THR A 60 -10.04 -10.16 -12.42
N ILE A 61 -10.39 -9.06 -11.80
CA ILE A 61 -10.70 -8.98 -10.36
C ILE A 61 -12.18 -9.34 -10.17
N SER A 62 -12.44 -10.39 -9.42
CA SER A 62 -13.80 -10.85 -9.10
C SER A 62 -14.53 -9.85 -8.21
N LYS A 63 -15.88 -9.95 -8.16
CA LYS A 63 -16.69 -9.12 -7.26
C LYS A 63 -16.28 -9.29 -5.79
N LYS A 64 -16.05 -10.51 -5.33
CA LYS A 64 -15.61 -10.79 -3.94
C LYS A 64 -14.30 -10.10 -3.61
N GLU A 65 -13.36 -10.09 -4.55
CA GLU A 65 -12.08 -9.41 -4.37
C GLU A 65 -12.26 -7.88 -4.32
N LYS A 66 -13.11 -7.33 -5.18
CA LYS A 66 -13.48 -5.91 -5.14
C LYS A 66 -14.12 -5.54 -3.80
N ASP A 67 -15.06 -6.34 -3.32
CA ASP A 67 -15.74 -6.13 -2.05
C ASP A 67 -14.77 -6.22 -0.84
N SER A 68 -13.66 -6.98 -0.96
CA SER A 68 -12.65 -7.13 0.09
C SER A 68 -11.58 -6.02 0.10
N LEU A 69 -11.48 -5.19 -0.93
CA LEU A 69 -10.36 -4.25 -1.08
C LEU A 69 -10.20 -3.31 0.11
N ASN A 70 -11.30 -2.73 0.61
CA ASN A 70 -11.24 -1.79 1.73
C ASN A 70 -10.65 -2.43 2.98
N ILE A 71 -11.16 -3.60 3.39
CA ILE A 71 -10.65 -4.28 4.59
C ILE A 71 -9.19 -4.70 4.44
N LEU A 72 -8.76 -5.10 3.24
CA LEU A 72 -7.38 -5.46 2.97
C LEU A 72 -6.46 -4.24 2.96
N CYS A 73 -6.88 -3.10 2.43
CA CYS A 73 -6.13 -1.84 2.51
C CYS A 73 -5.95 -1.37 3.95
N ARG A 74 -6.99 -1.49 4.78
CA ARG A 74 -6.93 -1.19 6.23
C ARG A 74 -5.97 -2.14 6.94
N GLY A 75 -6.08 -3.44 6.66
CA GLY A 75 -5.19 -4.47 7.22
C GLY A 75 -3.72 -4.23 6.86
N ALA A 76 -3.44 -3.91 5.60
CA ALA A 76 -2.10 -3.56 5.14
C ALA A 76 -1.57 -2.29 5.84
N ALA A 77 -2.39 -1.23 5.91
CA ALA A 77 -2.00 0.01 6.59
C ALA A 77 -1.71 -0.23 8.08
N LEU A 78 -2.55 -1.00 8.78
CA LEU A 78 -2.36 -1.37 10.18
C LEU A 78 -1.08 -2.18 10.39
N ARG A 79 -0.83 -3.19 9.55
CA ARG A 79 0.39 -3.99 9.62
C ARG A 79 1.65 -3.12 9.54
N TYR A 80 1.72 -2.24 8.53
CA TYR A 80 2.88 -1.35 8.37
C TYR A 80 2.98 -0.31 9.49
N LEU A 81 1.86 0.18 10.00
CA LEU A 81 1.85 1.07 11.18
C LEU A 81 2.48 0.38 12.39
N LEU A 82 2.04 -0.83 12.70
CA LEU A 82 2.57 -1.60 13.84
C LEU A 82 4.06 -1.94 13.66
N THR A 83 4.48 -2.33 12.46
CA THR A 83 5.90 -2.58 12.16
C THR A 83 6.74 -1.31 12.40
N ARG A 84 6.30 -0.16 11.91
CA ARG A 84 7.03 1.10 12.11
C ARG A 84 7.05 1.56 13.56
N ILE A 85 5.96 1.33 14.32
CA ILE A 85 5.94 1.60 15.77
C ILE A 85 6.95 0.70 16.48
N TYR A 86 6.98 -0.60 16.14
CA TYR A 86 7.96 -1.52 16.70
C TYR A 86 9.38 -1.07 16.40
N ASP A 87 9.70 -0.75 15.15
CA ASP A 87 11.02 -0.28 14.75
C ASP A 87 11.41 1.02 15.44
N TYR A 88 10.46 1.94 15.60
CA TYR A 88 10.69 3.22 16.28
C TYR A 88 11.17 3.04 17.72
N PHE A 89 10.61 2.07 18.45
CA PHE A 89 10.98 1.80 19.84
C PHE A 89 12.15 0.83 20.01
N ASN A 90 12.41 -0.02 19.04
CA ASN A 90 13.36 -1.12 19.20
C ASN A 90 14.63 -0.98 18.34
N THR A 91 14.71 -0.01 17.43
CA THR A 91 15.92 0.18 16.62
C THR A 91 17.02 0.84 17.44
N PRO A 92 18.21 0.23 17.56
CA PRO A 92 19.34 0.81 18.26
C PRO A 92 19.76 2.15 17.64
N LYS A 93 20.14 3.14 18.46
CA LYS A 93 20.63 4.44 17.98
C LYS A 93 21.89 4.34 17.12
N THR A 94 22.63 3.25 17.23
CA THR A 94 23.83 2.95 16.43
C THR A 94 23.53 2.30 15.09
N ALA A 95 22.27 1.96 14.80
CA ALA A 95 21.89 1.33 13.54
C ALA A 95 22.05 2.34 12.37
N LEU A 96 22.63 1.88 11.26
CA LEU A 96 22.82 2.68 10.04
C LEU A 96 21.54 2.72 9.16
N ILE A 97 20.36 2.64 9.77
CA ILE A 97 19.08 2.65 9.09
C ILE A 97 18.26 3.88 9.49
N GLN A 98 17.60 4.48 8.53
CA GLN A 98 16.66 5.56 8.80
C GLN A 98 15.32 4.97 9.25
N ILE A 99 14.94 5.23 10.50
CA ILE A 99 13.64 4.85 11.05
C ILE A 99 12.56 5.65 10.32
N LYS A 100 11.56 4.95 9.80
CA LYS A 100 10.43 5.57 9.11
C LYS A 100 9.34 5.96 10.11
N GLU A 101 8.82 7.17 9.95
CA GLU A 101 7.77 7.71 10.82
C GLU A 101 6.48 6.86 10.76
N PRO A 102 5.93 6.44 11.92
CA PRO A 102 4.66 5.71 11.96
C PRO A 102 3.47 6.51 11.48
N ASN A 103 3.50 7.84 11.65
CA ASN A 103 2.39 8.74 11.35
C ASN A 103 1.90 8.66 9.89
N GLU A 104 2.78 8.31 8.94
CA GLU A 104 2.38 8.08 7.56
C GLU A 104 1.27 7.02 7.45
N TYR A 105 1.49 5.85 8.02
CA TYR A 105 0.53 4.75 7.93
C TYR A 105 -0.67 4.94 8.87
N PHE A 106 -0.53 5.68 9.94
CA PHE A 106 -1.66 6.11 10.76
C PHE A 106 -2.64 6.98 9.95
N GLN A 107 -2.14 7.98 9.22
CA GLN A 107 -2.99 8.81 8.36
C GLN A 107 -3.64 8.00 7.23
N LYS A 108 -2.88 7.10 6.57
CA LYS A 108 -3.43 6.22 5.53
C LYS A 108 -4.55 5.32 6.08
N LEU A 109 -4.37 4.76 7.27
CA LEU A 109 -5.40 3.95 7.94
C LEU A 109 -6.67 4.76 8.19
N ILE A 110 -6.57 6.00 8.67
CA ILE A 110 -7.71 6.90 8.86
C ILE A 110 -8.42 7.16 7.52
N ILE A 111 -7.66 7.42 6.45
CA ILE A 111 -8.25 7.64 5.12
C ILE A 111 -9.02 6.40 4.67
N HIS A 112 -8.45 5.20 4.80
CA HIS A 112 -9.14 3.96 4.43
C HIS A 112 -10.37 3.69 5.29
N ASN A 113 -10.37 4.07 6.59
CA ASN A 113 -11.53 3.93 7.48
C ASN A 113 -12.71 4.81 7.06
N ASN A 114 -12.48 5.90 6.34
CA ASN A 114 -13.51 6.80 5.84
C ASN A 114 -14.06 6.39 4.46
N LEU A 115 -13.58 5.28 3.90
CA LEU A 115 -14.07 4.70 2.65
C LEU A 115 -14.93 3.49 2.95
N ASN A 116 -15.98 3.27 2.13
CA ASN A 116 -16.95 2.21 2.39
C ASN A 116 -16.81 1.03 1.43
N ASP A 117 -16.50 1.30 0.16
CA ASP A 117 -16.46 0.24 -0.85
C ASP A 117 -15.39 0.45 -1.92
N TYR A 118 -15.31 -0.50 -2.87
CA TYR A 118 -14.40 -0.47 -4.00
C TYR A 118 -14.53 0.80 -4.86
N LYS A 119 -15.74 1.34 -5.01
CA LYS A 119 -16.00 2.51 -5.84
C LYS A 119 -15.32 3.77 -5.31
N ASP A 120 -15.04 3.82 -4.02
CA ASP A 120 -14.32 4.94 -3.41
C ASP A 120 -12.84 4.96 -3.82
N TYR A 121 -12.30 3.81 -4.18
CA TYR A 121 -10.93 3.67 -4.70
C TYR A 121 -10.85 3.89 -6.21
N TYR A 122 -11.85 3.40 -6.93
CA TYR A 122 -11.84 3.35 -8.39
C TYR A 122 -12.79 4.42 -8.96
N LYS A 123 -12.34 5.67 -8.90
CA LYS A 123 -13.07 6.85 -9.43
C LYS A 123 -12.40 7.41 -10.66
#